data_88247b7d9707064076e9eaedb6c20f10
#
_entry.id   88247b7d9707064076e9eaedb6c20f10
#
_cell.length_a   1.000
_cell.length_b   1.000
_cell.length_c   1.000
_cell.angle_alpha   90.00
_cell.angle_beta   90.00
_cell.angle_gamma   90.00
#
_symmetry.space_group_name_H-M   'P 1'
#
loop_
_entity.id
_entity.type
_entity.pdbx_description
1 polymer ?
#
loop_
_entity_poly.entity_id
_entity_poly.type
_entity_poly.pdbx_seq_one_letter_code
_entity_poly.pdbx_strand_id
1 'polypeptide(L)'
;MNTTPFSLESKRVLITGGASGIGKATALLCAQMGAEVVLVDLNEQGLKQTAEEIGKESTEIHALDLTNQEQLESMVSSFPKLDGVVSNAGIVYSLMAKFNEPADTERIFKINTFSHINLIQCLIKLKKLNKGASIVFTSSMSGVFCGFVGGSLYGATKSALAGYAKALAIELAPRGIRVNTVHPGMIETPLTKNTALSQDVLDEDAKTYPLGRYGRPEEVAAAMVYLLSDATVWMTGTQLLIDGGYSVK
;
A
#
# COMPACT_ATOMS: atom_id res chain seq x y z
N MET A 1 -25.38 -16.91 6.95
CA MET A 1 -25.37 -15.47 6.60
C MET A 1 -24.90 -15.37 5.14
N ASN A 2 -25.64 -14.68 4.27
CA ASN A 2 -25.17 -14.45 2.88
C ASN A 2 -24.11 -13.35 2.91
N THR A 3 -22.85 -13.72 3.19
CA THR A 3 -21.73 -12.79 3.06
C THR A 3 -21.44 -12.60 1.57
N THR A 4 -21.32 -11.35 1.14
CA THR A 4 -20.88 -11.06 -0.23
C THR A 4 -19.43 -11.53 -0.41
N PRO A 5 -18.98 -11.91 -1.63
CA PRO A 5 -17.59 -12.33 -1.86
C PRO A 5 -16.56 -11.22 -1.56
N PHE A 6 -17.01 -9.99 -1.33
CA PHE A 6 -16.19 -8.84 -0.94
C PHE A 6 -16.09 -8.65 0.58
N SER A 7 -16.82 -9.44 1.39
CA SER A 7 -16.77 -9.36 2.85
C SER A 7 -15.38 -9.68 3.39
N LEU A 8 -14.97 -8.95 4.41
CA LEU A 8 -13.76 -9.20 5.21
C LEU A 8 -14.11 -9.61 6.65
N GLU A 9 -15.34 -10.06 6.89
CA GLU A 9 -15.76 -10.57 8.22
C GLU A 9 -14.78 -11.64 8.72
N SER A 10 -14.43 -11.56 9.99
CA SER A 10 -13.48 -12.46 10.67
C SER A 10 -12.05 -12.44 10.08
N LYS A 11 -11.71 -11.49 9.23
CA LYS A 11 -10.34 -11.30 8.71
C LYS A 11 -9.62 -10.24 9.52
N ARG A 12 -8.35 -10.49 9.85
CA ARG A 12 -7.44 -9.51 10.44
C ARG A 12 -6.48 -9.00 9.39
N VAL A 13 -6.47 -7.69 9.17
CA VAL A 13 -5.71 -7.02 8.08
C VAL A 13 -4.72 -6.02 8.66
N LEU A 14 -3.43 -6.21 8.36
CA LEU A 14 -2.37 -5.24 8.64
C LEU A 14 -2.29 -4.21 7.50
N ILE A 15 -2.25 -2.92 7.85
CA ILE A 15 -2.17 -1.81 6.88
C ILE A 15 -1.06 -0.85 7.32
N THR A 16 -0.02 -0.72 6.48
CA THR A 16 1.05 0.26 6.71
C THR A 16 0.75 1.58 6.01
N GLY A 17 1.17 2.70 6.60
CA GLY A 17 0.76 4.04 6.16
C GLY A 17 -0.70 4.34 6.52
N GLY A 18 -1.19 3.78 7.64
CA GLY A 18 -2.60 3.85 8.06
C GLY A 18 -3.06 5.20 8.62
N ALA A 19 -2.15 6.14 8.81
CA ALA A 19 -2.45 7.46 9.37
C ALA A 19 -3.09 8.44 8.36
N SER A 20 -2.95 8.21 7.04
CA SER A 20 -3.43 9.16 6.03
C SER A 20 -3.61 8.53 4.64
N GLY A 21 -4.18 9.30 3.72
CA GLY A 21 -4.25 8.97 2.29
C GLY A 21 -4.84 7.60 1.98
N ILE A 22 -4.21 6.87 1.08
CA ILE A 22 -4.66 5.54 0.62
C ILE A 22 -4.74 4.54 1.78
N GLY A 23 -3.74 4.54 2.69
CA GLY A 23 -3.71 3.62 3.82
C GLY A 23 -4.87 3.85 4.77
N LYS A 24 -5.18 5.11 5.14
CA LYS A 24 -6.34 5.46 5.95
C LYS A 24 -7.65 5.06 5.28
N ALA A 25 -7.85 5.44 4.00
CA ALA A 25 -9.06 5.08 3.26
C ALA A 25 -9.25 3.55 3.18
N THR A 26 -8.14 2.81 2.98
CA THR A 26 -8.18 1.35 2.98
C THR A 26 -8.57 0.79 4.35
N ALA A 27 -8.05 1.36 5.44
CA ALA A 27 -8.37 0.93 6.79
C ALA A 27 -9.86 1.12 7.11
N LEU A 28 -10.40 2.29 6.79
CA LEU A 28 -11.82 2.61 6.96
C LEU A 28 -12.70 1.62 6.18
N LEU A 29 -12.36 1.38 4.91
CA LEU A 29 -13.15 0.48 4.07
C LEU A 29 -13.02 -0.99 4.50
N CYS A 30 -11.83 -1.45 4.91
CA CYS A 30 -11.64 -2.80 5.45
C CYS A 30 -12.50 -3.03 6.69
N ALA A 31 -12.53 -2.05 7.62
CA ALA A 31 -13.37 -2.12 8.81
C ALA A 31 -14.87 -2.12 8.47
N GLN A 32 -15.31 -1.28 7.53
CA GLN A 32 -16.70 -1.29 7.02
C GLN A 32 -17.10 -2.64 6.41
N MET A 33 -16.14 -3.36 5.82
CA MET A 33 -16.36 -4.71 5.28
C MET A 33 -16.22 -5.82 6.33
N GLY A 34 -16.06 -5.47 7.62
CA GLY A 34 -16.06 -6.39 8.75
C GLY A 34 -14.69 -6.88 9.23
N ALA A 35 -13.59 -6.31 8.72
CA ALA A 35 -12.25 -6.69 9.17
C ALA A 35 -11.89 -6.09 10.54
N GLU A 36 -11.10 -6.84 11.31
CA GLU A 36 -10.24 -6.27 12.34
C GLU A 36 -8.99 -5.69 11.67
N VAL A 37 -8.61 -4.45 12.01
CA VAL A 37 -7.47 -3.78 11.38
C VAL A 37 -6.32 -3.53 12.35
N VAL A 38 -5.10 -3.78 11.87
CA VAL A 38 -3.85 -3.43 12.55
C VAL A 38 -3.18 -2.32 11.74
N LEU A 39 -3.08 -1.14 12.31
CA LEU A 39 -2.58 0.05 11.63
C LEU A 39 -1.14 0.36 12.04
N VAL A 40 -0.29 0.63 11.07
CA VAL A 40 1.12 0.97 11.28
C VAL A 40 1.46 2.26 10.56
N ASP A 41 2.07 3.22 11.27
CA ASP A 41 2.57 4.48 10.71
C ASP A 41 3.60 5.11 11.65
N LEU A 42 4.39 6.07 11.17
CA LEU A 42 5.21 6.95 12.01
C LEU A 42 4.35 8.00 12.76
N ASN A 43 3.23 8.40 12.19
CA ASN A 43 2.34 9.43 12.70
C ASN A 43 1.33 8.85 13.68
N GLU A 44 1.70 8.77 14.96
CA GLU A 44 0.85 8.26 16.03
C GLU A 44 -0.49 9.00 16.15
N GLN A 45 -0.49 10.32 16.00
CA GLN A 45 -1.71 11.12 16.09
C GLN A 45 -2.69 10.79 14.93
N GLY A 46 -2.17 10.64 13.71
CA GLY A 46 -2.98 10.22 12.56
C GLY A 46 -3.53 8.80 12.72
N LEU A 47 -2.75 7.88 13.30
CA LEU A 47 -3.23 6.54 13.64
C LEU A 47 -4.40 6.57 14.63
N LYS A 48 -4.28 7.37 15.70
CA LYS A 48 -5.34 7.55 16.70
C LYS A 48 -6.62 8.09 16.07
N GLN A 49 -6.50 9.09 15.19
CA GLN A 49 -7.65 9.64 14.45
C GLN A 49 -8.31 8.58 13.55
N THR A 50 -7.52 7.81 12.80
CA THR A 50 -8.05 6.73 11.96
C THR A 50 -8.75 5.66 12.80
N ALA A 51 -8.15 5.27 13.93
CA ALA A 51 -8.75 4.28 14.84
C ALA A 51 -10.06 4.79 15.49
N GLU A 52 -10.15 6.08 15.80
CA GLU A 52 -11.38 6.70 16.33
C GLU A 52 -12.50 6.69 15.28
N GLU A 53 -12.18 6.96 14.02
CA GLU A 53 -13.16 6.90 12.92
C GLU A 53 -13.66 5.47 12.62
N ILE A 54 -12.81 4.46 12.80
CA ILE A 54 -13.19 3.05 12.64
C ILE A 54 -14.00 2.54 13.84
N GLY A 55 -13.61 2.93 15.05
CA GLY A 55 -14.08 2.35 16.33
C GLY A 55 -12.97 1.53 17.01
N LYS A 56 -12.72 1.84 18.27
CA LYS A 56 -11.54 1.33 19.00
C LYS A 56 -11.51 -0.18 19.22
N GLU A 57 -12.66 -0.84 19.25
CA GLU A 57 -12.75 -2.29 19.56
C GLU A 57 -12.21 -3.19 18.44
N SER A 58 -12.19 -2.69 17.20
CA SER A 58 -11.74 -3.44 16.02
C SER A 58 -10.41 -2.96 15.45
N THR A 59 -9.68 -2.09 16.18
CA THR A 59 -8.48 -1.44 15.66
C THR A 59 -7.31 -1.51 16.65
N GLU A 60 -6.21 -2.09 16.21
CA GLU A 60 -4.91 -2.07 16.89
C GLU A 60 -3.99 -1.08 16.17
N ILE A 61 -3.21 -0.26 16.91
CA ILE A 61 -2.30 0.74 16.32
C ILE A 61 -0.87 0.54 16.80
N HIS A 62 0.09 0.72 15.89
CA HIS A 62 1.53 0.69 16.16
C HIS A 62 2.22 1.89 15.51
N ALA A 63 2.69 2.82 16.35
CA ALA A 63 3.50 3.95 15.90
C ALA A 63 4.98 3.55 15.89
N LEU A 64 5.54 3.30 14.72
CA LEU A 64 6.93 2.87 14.57
C LEU A 64 7.52 3.19 13.19
N ASP A 65 8.85 3.20 13.12
CA ASP A 65 9.59 3.27 11.86
C ASP A 65 9.78 1.86 11.27
N LEU A 66 9.11 1.58 10.16
CA LEU A 66 9.23 0.30 9.43
C LEU A 66 10.66 0.03 8.93
N THR A 67 11.54 1.03 8.91
CA THR A 67 12.95 0.85 8.56
C THR A 67 13.81 0.42 9.75
N ASN A 68 13.25 0.38 10.96
CA ASN A 68 13.88 -0.13 12.18
C ASN A 68 13.52 -1.60 12.36
N GLN A 69 14.49 -2.47 12.12
CA GLN A 69 14.28 -3.92 12.14
C GLN A 69 13.84 -4.45 13.50
N GLU A 70 14.37 -3.90 14.58
CA GLU A 70 14.08 -4.32 15.96
C GLU A 70 12.65 -4.00 16.37
N GLN A 71 12.18 -2.78 16.05
CA GLN A 71 10.79 -2.38 16.26
C GLN A 71 9.83 -3.20 15.40
N LEU A 72 10.20 -3.48 14.15
CA LEU A 72 9.42 -4.31 13.22
C LEU A 72 9.23 -5.73 13.76
N GLU A 73 10.31 -6.38 14.21
CA GLU A 73 10.26 -7.75 14.76
C GLU A 73 9.45 -7.81 16.06
N SER A 74 9.62 -6.82 16.94
CA SER A 74 8.84 -6.70 18.17
C SER A 74 7.34 -6.58 17.87
N MET A 75 6.96 -5.67 16.97
CA MET A 75 5.58 -5.49 16.54
C MET A 75 5.00 -6.77 15.93
N VAL A 76 5.70 -7.37 14.95
CA VAL A 76 5.20 -8.58 14.29
C VAL A 76 5.04 -9.73 15.28
N SER A 77 5.87 -9.81 16.31
CA SER A 77 5.75 -10.85 17.35
C SER A 77 4.51 -10.68 18.23
N SER A 78 4.03 -9.46 18.43
CA SER A 78 2.98 -9.13 19.40
C SER A 78 1.57 -9.55 18.99
N PHE A 79 1.24 -9.54 17.71
CA PHE A 79 -0.14 -9.81 17.27
C PHE A 79 -0.39 -11.24 16.74
N PRO A 80 -1.65 -11.69 16.70
CA PRO A 80 -2.04 -12.97 16.12
C PRO A 80 -1.73 -13.04 14.62
N LYS A 81 -2.03 -14.19 14.00
CA LYS A 81 -1.88 -14.35 12.56
C LYS A 81 -2.85 -13.44 11.79
N LEU A 82 -2.39 -13.02 10.61
CA LEU A 82 -3.09 -12.13 9.70
C LEU A 82 -3.70 -12.89 8.53
N ASP A 83 -4.85 -12.42 8.06
CA ASP A 83 -5.52 -12.88 6.85
C ASP A 83 -5.26 -11.94 5.67
N GLY A 84 -4.83 -10.72 5.95
CA GLY A 84 -4.50 -9.72 4.94
C GLY A 84 -3.34 -8.81 5.35
N VAL A 85 -2.58 -8.35 4.35
CA VAL A 85 -1.53 -7.34 4.51
C VAL A 85 -1.62 -6.34 3.38
N VAL A 86 -1.78 -5.06 3.70
CA VAL A 86 -1.63 -3.94 2.78
C VAL A 86 -0.33 -3.21 3.09
N SER A 87 0.68 -3.47 2.30
CA SER A 87 2.00 -2.86 2.43
C SER A 87 2.04 -1.58 1.59
N ASN A 88 1.64 -0.45 2.23
CA ASN A 88 1.31 0.79 1.55
C ASN A 88 2.22 1.97 1.94
N ALA A 89 2.84 1.98 3.11
CA ALA A 89 3.70 3.07 3.57
C ALA A 89 4.73 3.49 2.51
N GLY A 90 5.06 4.78 2.45
CA GLY A 90 6.06 5.25 1.48
C GLY A 90 6.10 6.76 1.37
N ILE A 91 7.11 7.24 0.66
CA ILE A 91 7.32 8.65 0.36
C ILE A 91 7.38 8.87 -1.15
N VAL A 92 6.95 10.06 -1.59
CA VAL A 92 7.22 10.54 -2.95
C VAL A 92 8.61 11.16 -2.99
N TYR A 93 9.29 10.96 -4.11
CA TYR A 93 10.58 11.58 -4.40
C TYR A 93 10.62 11.97 -5.87
N SER A 94 10.92 13.23 -6.14
CA SER A 94 11.03 13.75 -7.51
C SER A 94 12.24 14.67 -7.62
N LEU A 95 13.24 14.21 -8.36
CA LEU A 95 14.44 14.97 -8.68
C LEU A 95 15.04 14.42 -9.98
N MET A 96 15.50 15.31 -10.89
CA MET A 96 16.16 14.85 -12.11
C MET A 96 17.40 14.02 -11.79
N ALA A 97 17.61 12.93 -12.54
CA ALA A 97 18.63 11.92 -12.28
C ALA A 97 20.05 12.47 -12.04
N LYS A 98 20.43 13.54 -12.77
CA LYS A 98 21.75 14.19 -12.63
C LYS A 98 21.99 14.89 -11.29
N PHE A 99 20.96 15.12 -10.51
CA PHE A 99 21.04 15.78 -9.20
C PHE A 99 20.84 14.82 -8.03
N ASN A 100 20.57 13.56 -8.30
CA ASN A 100 20.40 12.54 -7.25
C ASN A 100 21.76 12.20 -6.63
N GLU A 101 21.82 12.23 -5.33
CA GLU A 101 22.97 11.79 -4.54
C GLU A 101 22.81 10.32 -4.09
N PRO A 102 23.91 9.59 -3.83
CA PRO A 102 23.83 8.22 -3.32
C PRO A 102 22.95 8.09 -2.05
N ALA A 103 23.01 9.07 -1.15
CA ALA A 103 22.19 9.10 0.06
C ALA A 103 20.68 9.17 -0.24
N ASP A 104 20.26 9.85 -1.30
CA ASP A 104 18.85 9.87 -1.73
C ASP A 104 18.40 8.49 -2.18
N THR A 105 19.25 7.82 -2.97
CA THR A 105 18.98 6.47 -3.44
C THR A 105 18.81 5.50 -2.28
N GLU A 106 19.74 5.50 -1.32
CA GLU A 106 19.66 4.66 -0.13
C GLU A 106 18.40 4.95 0.69
N ARG A 107 18.10 6.22 0.95
CA ARG A 107 16.94 6.65 1.73
C ARG A 107 15.63 6.21 1.09
N ILE A 108 15.45 6.45 -0.22
CA ILE A 108 14.16 6.14 -0.87
C ILE A 108 13.96 4.64 -1.03
N PHE A 109 15.02 3.87 -1.34
CA PHE A 109 14.95 2.42 -1.38
C PHE A 109 14.70 1.81 0.00
N LYS A 110 15.35 2.34 1.04
CA LYS A 110 15.13 1.89 2.42
C LYS A 110 13.68 2.01 2.83
N ILE A 111 13.02 3.15 2.52
CA ILE A 111 11.62 3.41 2.89
C ILE A 111 10.66 2.69 1.94
N ASN A 112 10.78 2.90 0.63
CA ASN A 112 9.77 2.47 -0.33
C ASN A 112 9.88 1.00 -0.77
N THR A 113 11.00 0.33 -0.48
CA THR A 113 11.27 -1.03 -0.95
C THR A 113 11.69 -1.96 0.17
N PHE A 114 12.82 -1.67 0.85
CA PHE A 114 13.39 -2.62 1.81
C PHE A 114 12.51 -2.79 3.05
N SER A 115 11.87 -1.73 3.55
CA SER A 115 10.95 -1.83 4.68
C SER A 115 9.79 -2.78 4.40
N HIS A 116 9.25 -2.75 3.19
CA HIS A 116 8.17 -3.64 2.75
C HIS A 116 8.63 -5.09 2.62
N ILE A 117 9.81 -5.31 2.01
CA ILE A 117 10.42 -6.64 1.91
C ILE A 117 10.67 -7.21 3.31
N ASN A 118 11.27 -6.43 4.21
CA ASN A 118 11.59 -6.82 5.59
C ASN A 118 10.32 -7.17 6.38
N LEU A 119 9.25 -6.38 6.24
CA LEU A 119 7.96 -6.68 6.87
C LEU A 119 7.43 -8.04 6.43
N ILE A 120 7.38 -8.31 5.14
CA ILE A 120 6.85 -9.58 4.64
C ILE A 120 7.77 -10.76 5.03
N GLN A 121 9.09 -10.58 4.97
CA GLN A 121 10.03 -11.61 5.44
C GLN A 121 9.84 -11.91 6.93
N CYS A 122 9.64 -10.90 7.76
CA CYS A 122 9.39 -11.06 9.18
C CYS A 122 8.09 -11.82 9.44
N LEU A 123 7.00 -11.45 8.75
CA LEU A 123 5.71 -12.14 8.82
C LEU A 123 5.80 -13.63 8.42
N ILE A 124 6.59 -13.95 7.40
CA ILE A 124 6.81 -15.32 6.93
C ILE A 124 7.63 -16.10 7.96
N LYS A 125 8.78 -15.56 8.41
CA LYS A 125 9.69 -16.19 9.38
C LYS A 125 9.00 -16.49 10.71
N LEU A 126 8.20 -15.56 11.21
CA LEU A 126 7.45 -15.71 12.46
C LEU A 126 6.11 -16.42 12.28
N LYS A 127 5.80 -16.91 11.07
CA LYS A 127 4.57 -17.67 10.74
C LYS A 127 3.29 -16.91 11.07
N LYS A 128 3.30 -15.59 10.86
CA LYS A 128 2.18 -14.67 11.19
C LYS A 128 1.13 -14.54 10.07
N LEU A 129 1.24 -15.30 8.99
CA LEU A 129 0.24 -15.34 7.92
C LEU A 129 -0.59 -16.62 8.00
N ASN A 130 -1.90 -16.49 7.95
CA ASN A 130 -2.82 -17.62 7.82
C ASN A 130 -2.70 -18.29 6.46
N LYS A 131 -3.13 -19.55 6.35
CA LYS A 131 -3.34 -20.20 5.06
C LYS A 131 -4.45 -19.45 4.31
N GLY A 132 -4.23 -19.14 3.04
CA GLY A 132 -5.18 -18.38 2.23
C GLY A 132 -5.12 -16.85 2.42
N ALA A 133 -4.18 -16.32 3.19
CA ALA A 133 -4.00 -14.88 3.36
C ALA A 133 -3.76 -14.16 2.02
N SER A 134 -4.02 -12.84 2.00
CA SER A 134 -3.77 -11.99 0.83
C SER A 134 -2.81 -10.85 1.16
N ILE A 135 -1.76 -10.69 0.36
CA ILE A 135 -0.78 -9.60 0.46
C ILE A 135 -0.98 -8.68 -0.73
N VAL A 136 -1.12 -7.37 -0.46
CA VAL A 136 -1.26 -6.34 -1.49
C VAL A 136 -0.21 -5.26 -1.26
N PHE A 137 0.63 -5.02 -2.25
CA PHE A 137 1.59 -3.91 -2.23
C PHE A 137 1.04 -2.71 -2.98
N THR A 138 1.23 -1.51 -2.43
CA THR A 138 1.05 -0.26 -3.15
C THR A 138 2.31 0.07 -3.92
N SER A 139 2.30 -0.24 -5.21
CA SER A 139 3.30 0.18 -6.17
C SER A 139 2.93 1.58 -6.74
N SER A 140 3.11 1.80 -8.03
CA SER A 140 2.72 2.99 -8.77
C SER A 140 2.60 2.65 -10.26
N MET A 141 1.85 3.45 -11.02
CA MET A 141 1.96 3.43 -12.47
C MET A 141 3.38 3.79 -12.91
N SER A 142 4.06 4.66 -12.12
CA SER A 142 5.42 5.11 -12.39
C SER A 142 6.44 3.97 -12.25
N GLY A 143 7.25 3.83 -13.27
CA GLY A 143 8.31 2.83 -13.38
C GLY A 143 7.87 1.51 -13.99
N VAL A 144 6.60 1.11 -13.82
CA VAL A 144 6.06 -0.14 -14.40
C VAL A 144 5.32 0.12 -15.71
N PHE A 145 4.44 1.10 -15.73
CA PHE A 145 3.56 1.39 -16.88
C PHE A 145 3.97 2.67 -17.61
N CYS A 146 4.52 3.65 -16.91
CA CYS A 146 5.02 4.90 -17.50
C CYS A 146 6.17 5.46 -16.69
N GLY A 147 6.75 6.57 -17.17
CA GLY A 147 7.75 7.37 -16.47
C GLY A 147 7.43 8.85 -16.54
N PHE A 148 8.02 9.64 -15.66
CA PHE A 148 7.95 11.10 -15.69
C PHE A 148 9.30 11.71 -15.34
N VAL A 149 9.51 12.95 -15.74
CA VAL A 149 10.74 13.69 -15.46
C VAL A 149 10.91 13.84 -13.94
N GLY A 150 12.07 13.45 -13.42
CA GLY A 150 12.36 13.44 -11.98
C GLY A 150 11.89 12.19 -11.24
N GLY A 151 11.14 11.28 -11.88
CA GLY A 151 10.60 10.08 -11.24
C GLY A 151 11.51 8.85 -11.26
N SER A 152 12.76 8.96 -11.68
CA SER A 152 13.64 7.81 -11.90
C SER A 152 13.85 6.94 -10.65
N LEU A 153 14.22 7.51 -9.51
CA LEU A 153 14.41 6.75 -8.26
C LEU A 153 13.10 6.25 -7.69
N TYR A 154 12.07 7.10 -7.65
CA TYR A 154 10.75 6.69 -7.17
C TYR A 154 10.19 5.51 -7.99
N GLY A 155 10.19 5.64 -9.32
CA GLY A 155 9.75 4.57 -10.21
C GLY A 155 10.54 3.28 -10.02
N ALA A 156 11.87 3.36 -9.85
CA ALA A 156 12.72 2.21 -9.57
C ALA A 156 12.29 1.48 -8.28
N THR A 157 12.03 2.22 -7.18
CA THR A 157 11.59 1.61 -5.91
C THR A 157 10.26 0.90 -6.04
N LYS A 158 9.29 1.49 -6.78
CA LYS A 158 7.97 0.92 -6.98
C LYS A 158 7.98 -0.27 -7.94
N SER A 159 8.83 -0.23 -8.97
CA SER A 159 9.06 -1.36 -9.87
C SER A 159 9.69 -2.56 -9.15
N ALA A 160 10.60 -2.31 -8.19
CA ALA A 160 11.21 -3.37 -7.39
C ALA A 160 10.15 -4.15 -6.59
N LEU A 161 9.15 -3.48 -6.00
CA LEU A 161 8.04 -4.15 -5.32
C LEU A 161 7.20 -5.01 -6.27
N ALA A 162 6.94 -4.53 -7.48
CA ALA A 162 6.19 -5.28 -8.49
C ALA A 162 6.92 -6.56 -8.91
N GLY A 163 8.25 -6.48 -9.06
CA GLY A 163 9.09 -7.66 -9.33
C GLY A 163 9.12 -8.64 -8.17
N TYR A 164 9.31 -8.14 -6.94
CA TYR A 164 9.30 -8.94 -5.71
C TYR A 164 7.97 -9.68 -5.51
N ALA A 165 6.84 -9.00 -5.71
CA ALA A 165 5.51 -9.58 -5.56
C ALA A 165 5.26 -10.77 -6.48
N LYS A 166 5.78 -10.76 -7.72
CA LYS A 166 5.64 -11.87 -8.68
C LYS A 166 6.33 -13.15 -8.20
N ALA A 167 7.58 -13.04 -7.73
CA ALA A 167 8.31 -14.18 -7.19
C ALA A 167 7.65 -14.70 -5.91
N LEU A 168 7.30 -13.80 -5.00
CA LEU A 168 6.65 -14.14 -3.73
C LEU A 168 5.28 -14.81 -3.93
N ALA A 169 4.53 -14.44 -4.98
CA ALA A 169 3.27 -15.10 -5.34
C ALA A 169 3.45 -16.60 -5.63
N ILE A 170 4.54 -16.96 -6.31
CA ILE A 170 4.87 -18.37 -6.61
C ILE A 170 5.31 -19.10 -5.34
N GLU A 171 6.16 -18.47 -4.53
CA GLU A 171 6.70 -19.08 -3.30
C GLU A 171 5.60 -19.37 -2.26
N LEU A 172 4.59 -18.50 -2.16
CA LEU A 172 3.53 -18.63 -1.16
C LEU A 172 2.27 -19.35 -1.66
N ALA A 173 2.16 -19.62 -2.97
CA ALA A 173 1.03 -20.32 -3.57
C ALA A 173 0.73 -21.70 -2.94
N PRO A 174 1.73 -22.55 -2.53
CA PRO A 174 1.46 -23.82 -1.86
C PRO A 174 0.71 -23.68 -0.53
N ARG A 175 0.73 -22.48 0.09
CA ARG A 175 -0.05 -22.14 1.28
C ARG A 175 -1.41 -21.50 0.96
N GLY A 176 -1.74 -21.36 -0.33
CA GLY A 176 -2.92 -20.61 -0.80
C GLY A 176 -2.80 -19.10 -0.58
N ILE A 177 -1.63 -18.58 -0.20
CA ILE A 177 -1.43 -17.15 0.04
C ILE A 177 -1.27 -16.45 -1.32
N ARG A 178 -2.07 -15.40 -1.52
CA ARG A 178 -2.06 -14.60 -2.75
C ARG A 178 -1.22 -13.35 -2.55
N VAL A 179 -0.50 -12.93 -3.58
CA VAL A 179 0.32 -11.71 -3.56
C VAL A 179 0.08 -10.92 -4.82
N ASN A 180 -0.42 -9.69 -4.67
CA ASN A 180 -0.76 -8.81 -5.79
C ASN A 180 -0.21 -7.39 -5.56
N THR A 181 -0.23 -6.57 -6.59
CA THR A 181 0.15 -5.16 -6.50
C THR A 181 -0.94 -4.28 -7.08
N VAL A 182 -1.17 -3.11 -6.48
CA VAL A 182 -1.94 -2.03 -7.09
C VAL A 182 -0.98 -0.94 -7.58
N HIS A 183 -1.31 -0.31 -8.70
CA HIS A 183 -0.50 0.69 -9.36
C HIS A 183 -1.33 1.96 -9.57
N PRO A 184 -1.47 2.81 -8.53
CA PRO A 184 -2.22 4.05 -8.66
C PRO A 184 -1.50 5.04 -9.58
N GLY A 185 -2.29 5.85 -10.29
CA GLY A 185 -1.86 7.12 -10.86
C GLY A 185 -1.70 8.19 -9.78
N MET A 186 -1.87 9.47 -10.15
CA MET A 186 -1.92 10.56 -9.18
C MET A 186 -3.20 10.47 -8.35
N ILE A 187 -3.05 10.41 -7.02
CA ILE A 187 -4.15 10.30 -6.05
C ILE A 187 -4.12 11.51 -5.13
N GLU A 188 -5.28 12.12 -4.89
CA GLU A 188 -5.45 13.26 -3.99
C GLU A 188 -5.22 12.85 -2.53
N THR A 189 -4.00 12.98 -2.06
CA THR A 189 -3.59 12.63 -0.70
C THR A 189 -2.83 13.80 -0.06
N PRO A 190 -2.63 13.84 1.26
CA PRO A 190 -1.73 14.81 1.87
C PRO A 190 -0.32 14.79 1.26
N LEU A 191 0.13 13.61 0.83
CA LEU A 191 1.44 13.42 0.20
C LEU A 191 1.58 14.17 -1.13
N THR A 192 0.50 14.22 -1.93
CA THR A 192 0.46 14.90 -3.23
C THR A 192 0.07 16.38 -3.11
N LYS A 193 -0.68 16.77 -2.07
CA LYS A 193 -1.03 18.16 -1.79
C LYS A 193 0.13 19.00 -1.24
N ASN A 194 1.11 18.38 -0.60
CA ASN A 194 2.30 19.04 -0.07
C ASN A 194 3.42 19.23 -1.13
N THR A 195 3.07 19.30 -2.40
CA THR A 195 4.02 19.61 -3.47
C THR A 195 4.26 21.12 -3.56
N ALA A 196 5.42 21.53 -4.07
CA ALA A 196 5.74 22.93 -4.35
C ALA A 196 4.99 23.50 -5.59
N LEU A 197 4.08 22.74 -6.18
CA LEU A 197 3.32 23.11 -7.36
C LEU A 197 2.09 23.96 -6.95
N SER A 198 1.77 24.98 -7.73
CA SER A 198 0.54 25.76 -7.54
C SER A 198 -0.70 24.93 -7.90
N GLN A 199 -1.86 25.31 -7.34
CA GLN A 199 -3.12 24.63 -7.63
C GLN A 199 -3.44 24.64 -9.14
N ASP A 200 -3.18 25.77 -9.83
CA ASP A 200 -3.40 25.88 -11.27
C ASP A 200 -2.62 24.84 -12.08
N VAL A 201 -1.36 24.58 -11.69
CA VAL A 201 -0.53 23.54 -12.33
C VAL A 201 -1.09 22.16 -12.07
N LEU A 202 -1.57 21.88 -10.86
CA LEU A 202 -2.19 20.61 -10.51
C LEU A 202 -3.51 20.41 -11.28
N ASP A 203 -4.31 21.45 -11.43
CA ASP A 203 -5.58 21.41 -12.16
C ASP A 203 -5.36 21.19 -13.66
N GLU A 204 -4.34 21.80 -14.26
CA GLU A 204 -3.97 21.54 -15.66
C GLU A 204 -3.42 20.12 -15.85
N ASP A 205 -2.58 19.63 -14.93
CA ASP A 205 -2.09 18.26 -14.99
C ASP A 205 -3.25 17.24 -14.84
N ALA A 206 -4.20 17.50 -13.95
CA ALA A 206 -5.37 16.64 -13.77
C ALA A 206 -6.19 16.47 -15.07
N LYS A 207 -6.30 17.53 -15.91
CA LYS A 207 -6.97 17.46 -17.23
C LYS A 207 -6.26 16.56 -18.22
N THR A 208 -4.98 16.23 -17.98
CA THR A 208 -4.24 15.31 -18.85
C THR A 208 -4.68 13.85 -18.68
N TYR A 209 -5.37 13.53 -17.60
CA TYR A 209 -5.96 12.21 -17.38
C TYR A 209 -7.23 12.05 -18.24
N PRO A 210 -7.43 10.94 -18.95
CA PRO A 210 -8.67 10.71 -19.73
C PRO A 210 -9.96 10.87 -18.93
N LEU A 211 -9.96 10.53 -17.61
CA LEU A 211 -11.11 10.77 -16.74
C LEU A 211 -11.19 12.20 -16.21
N GLY A 212 -10.30 13.13 -16.63
CA GLY A 212 -10.33 14.56 -16.37
C GLY A 212 -10.02 14.98 -14.92
N ARG A 213 -9.51 14.05 -14.08
CA ARG A 213 -9.19 14.32 -12.66
C ARG A 213 -8.17 13.34 -12.12
N TYR A 214 -7.60 13.68 -10.97
CA TYR A 214 -6.87 12.71 -10.16
C TYR A 214 -7.82 11.69 -9.50
N GLY A 215 -7.27 10.54 -9.12
CA GLY A 215 -7.99 9.55 -8.34
C GLY A 215 -8.15 9.96 -6.87
N ARG A 216 -9.14 9.40 -6.19
CA ARG A 216 -9.35 9.57 -4.76
C ARG A 216 -8.81 8.36 -3.99
N PRO A 217 -8.37 8.53 -2.73
CA PRO A 217 -7.91 7.43 -1.89
C PRO A 217 -8.90 6.26 -1.81
N GLU A 218 -10.21 6.56 -1.75
CA GLU A 218 -11.29 5.57 -1.65
C GLU A 218 -11.37 4.67 -2.90
N GLU A 219 -11.01 5.20 -4.07
CA GLU A 219 -11.02 4.43 -5.32
C GLU A 219 -9.90 3.38 -5.34
N VAL A 220 -8.75 3.70 -4.73
CA VAL A 220 -7.66 2.73 -4.52
C VAL A 220 -8.02 1.75 -3.40
N ALA A 221 -8.63 2.23 -2.32
CA ALA A 221 -9.07 1.39 -1.20
C ALA A 221 -10.06 0.31 -1.65
N ALA A 222 -10.99 0.62 -2.57
CA ALA A 222 -11.91 -0.36 -3.16
C ALA A 222 -11.17 -1.52 -3.86
N ALA A 223 -10.10 -1.21 -4.60
CA ALA A 223 -9.25 -2.22 -5.24
C ALA A 223 -8.45 -3.03 -4.21
N MET A 224 -7.98 -2.40 -3.11
CA MET A 224 -7.32 -3.12 -2.01
C MET A 224 -8.27 -4.14 -1.37
N VAL A 225 -9.50 -3.73 -1.02
CA VAL A 225 -10.52 -4.61 -0.45
C VAL A 225 -10.87 -5.74 -1.43
N TYR A 226 -11.04 -5.44 -2.72
CA TYR A 226 -11.23 -6.45 -3.76
C TYR A 226 -10.13 -7.52 -3.74
N LEU A 227 -8.86 -7.11 -3.73
CA LEU A 227 -7.72 -8.04 -3.70
C LEU A 227 -7.58 -8.80 -2.37
N LEU A 228 -8.00 -8.24 -1.24
CA LEU A 228 -8.01 -8.89 0.08
C LEU A 228 -9.13 -9.91 0.22
N SER A 229 -10.24 -9.71 -0.48
CA SER A 229 -11.47 -10.48 -0.34
C SER A 229 -11.43 -11.84 -1.05
N ASP A 230 -12.44 -12.66 -0.79
CA ASP A 230 -12.60 -13.96 -1.44
C ASP A 230 -13.10 -13.86 -2.89
N ALA A 231 -13.47 -12.65 -3.36
CA ALA A 231 -13.76 -12.39 -4.77
C ALA A 231 -12.56 -12.66 -5.71
N THR A 232 -11.34 -12.73 -5.15
CA THR A 232 -10.09 -12.85 -5.92
C THR A 232 -9.28 -14.09 -5.60
N VAL A 233 -9.90 -15.18 -5.17
CA VAL A 233 -9.21 -16.43 -4.77
C VAL A 233 -8.36 -17.04 -5.89
N TRP A 234 -8.61 -16.67 -7.15
CA TRP A 234 -7.85 -17.11 -8.34
C TRP A 234 -6.91 -16.03 -8.90
N MET A 235 -6.64 -14.96 -8.12
CA MET A 235 -5.76 -13.85 -8.52
C MET A 235 -4.51 -13.79 -7.65
N THR A 236 -3.35 -14.12 -8.22
CA THR A 236 -2.04 -13.94 -7.58
C THR A 236 -0.99 -13.52 -8.62
N GLY A 237 0.00 -12.73 -8.23
CA GLY A 237 1.02 -12.17 -9.13
C GLY A 237 0.50 -11.06 -10.05
N THR A 238 -0.74 -10.59 -9.85
CA THR A 238 -1.38 -9.56 -10.66
C THR A 238 -0.87 -8.16 -10.34
N GLN A 239 -0.82 -7.33 -11.38
CA GLN A 239 -0.55 -5.90 -11.33
C GLN A 239 -1.82 -5.13 -11.72
N LEU A 240 -2.56 -4.61 -10.73
CA LEU A 240 -3.82 -3.89 -10.97
C LEU A 240 -3.54 -2.39 -11.13
N LEU A 241 -3.66 -1.89 -12.35
CA LEU A 241 -3.48 -0.49 -12.70
C LEU A 241 -4.75 0.31 -12.39
N ILE A 242 -4.60 1.49 -11.74
CA ILE A 242 -5.70 2.38 -11.34
C ILE A 242 -5.23 3.82 -11.59
N ASP A 243 -5.27 4.28 -12.83
CA ASP A 243 -4.60 5.51 -13.28
C ASP A 243 -5.50 6.47 -14.08
N GLY A 244 -6.81 6.28 -14.08
CA GLY A 244 -7.74 7.12 -14.83
C GLY A 244 -7.49 7.13 -16.35
N GLY A 245 -6.81 6.10 -16.88
CA GLY A 245 -6.46 5.95 -18.28
C GLY A 245 -5.16 6.65 -18.68
N TYR A 246 -4.40 7.19 -17.74
CA TYR A 246 -3.19 7.98 -18.02
C TYR A 246 -2.16 7.22 -18.89
N SER A 247 -1.93 5.96 -18.64
CA SER A 247 -0.90 5.17 -19.33
C SER A 247 -1.29 4.69 -20.73
N VAL A 248 -2.53 4.90 -21.17
CA VAL A 248 -3.04 4.48 -22.48
C VAL A 248 -3.43 5.65 -23.41
N LYS A 249 -3.13 6.89 -22.98
CA LYS A 249 -3.36 8.09 -23.79
C LYS A 249 -2.22 8.35 -24.79
#